data_411cb88e36c5335301725dd2e8c6728d
#
_entry.id   411cb88e36c5335301725dd2e8c6728d
#
_cell.length_a   1.000
_cell.length_b   1.000
_cell.length_c   1.000
_cell.angle_alpha   90.00
_cell.angle_beta   90.00
_cell.angle_gamma   90.00
#
_symmetry.space_group_name_H-M   'P 1'
#
loop_
_entity.id
_entity.type
_entity.pdbx_description
1 polymer ?
#
loop_
_entity_poly.entity_id
_entity_poly.type
_entity_poly.pdbx_seq_one_letter_code
_entity_poly.pdbx_strand_id
1 'polypeptide(L)'
;MHPFFSGLAAPLHISHRGGAKRYPENTLYAFERAVRVHGTDMLELDVHATKDGVVVVAHDATLERCTDGTGPLKALTWRELQRLDAAFHFTPLGGSGTPLRGRGVGIPRLVDVLAAFPGLRLNVELKDADALGHFVDLVRESADLSRLCIGSEQDAIGDELTGALPGACHFFPANALASFVFAVKAGETPDDDGRYSVLDMPYEWEGLVVFDAELARVAASRGKWLNVWTVDDPAQMRAAIAAGVGGIMTDVPDVLREVLGPR
;
A
#
# COMPACT_ATOMS: atom_id res chain seq x y z
N MET A 1 13.04 -15.66 3.60
CA MET A 1 12.08 -14.81 2.84
C MET A 1 10.66 -15.35 3.06
N HIS A 2 9.71 -14.47 3.36
CA HIS A 2 8.34 -14.88 3.64
C HIS A 2 7.69 -15.51 2.41
N PRO A 3 6.83 -16.56 2.55
CA PRO A 3 6.16 -17.23 1.42
C PRO A 3 5.33 -16.32 0.51
N PHE A 4 4.87 -15.19 1.03
CA PHE A 4 4.18 -14.13 0.28
C PHE A 4 4.93 -13.73 -1.00
N PHE A 5 6.27 -13.74 -0.99
CA PHE A 5 7.09 -13.37 -2.15
C PHE A 5 7.44 -14.55 -3.07
N SER A 6 6.93 -15.75 -2.79
CA SER A 6 7.20 -16.92 -3.62
C SER A 6 6.69 -16.73 -5.05
N GLY A 7 7.54 -16.96 -6.03
CA GLY A 7 7.21 -16.84 -7.45
C GLY A 7 7.16 -15.39 -7.99
N LEU A 8 7.51 -14.39 -7.18
CA LEU A 8 7.64 -13.00 -7.64
C LEU A 8 9.08 -12.70 -8.05
N ALA A 9 9.23 -11.89 -9.10
CA ALA A 9 10.51 -11.38 -9.59
C ALA A 9 10.69 -9.91 -9.18
N ALA A 10 11.79 -9.62 -8.49
CA ALA A 10 12.14 -8.24 -8.13
C ALA A 10 12.70 -7.46 -9.34
N PRO A 11 12.52 -6.13 -9.37
CA PRO A 11 11.65 -5.36 -8.48
C PRO A 11 10.18 -5.49 -8.84
N LEU A 12 9.29 -5.55 -7.86
CA LEU A 12 7.85 -5.59 -8.08
C LEU A 12 7.35 -4.25 -8.61
N HIS A 13 6.40 -4.31 -9.53
CA HIS A 13 5.56 -3.19 -9.94
C HIS A 13 4.39 -3.07 -8.95
N ILE A 14 4.43 -2.07 -8.08
CA ILE A 14 3.40 -1.85 -7.06
C ILE A 14 2.65 -0.56 -7.36
N SER A 15 1.34 -0.66 -7.57
CA SER A 15 0.50 0.51 -7.80
C SER A 15 0.01 1.07 -6.47
N HIS A 16 0.59 2.21 -6.05
CA HIS A 16 0.24 2.94 -4.84
C HIS A 16 -1.18 3.48 -4.95
N ARG A 17 -2.08 2.99 -4.12
CA ARG A 17 -3.53 3.28 -4.13
C ARG A 17 -4.19 3.05 -5.51
N GLY A 18 -3.59 2.16 -6.31
CA GLY A 18 -4.04 1.91 -7.68
C GLY A 18 -3.51 2.87 -8.75
N GLY A 19 -2.57 3.77 -8.40
CA GLY A 19 -1.98 4.77 -9.31
C GLY A 19 -2.64 6.15 -9.17
N ALA A 20 -2.48 6.77 -8.00
CA ALA A 20 -3.20 7.95 -7.54
C ALA A 20 -3.05 9.20 -8.43
N LYS A 21 -1.99 9.31 -9.23
CA LYS A 21 -1.83 10.40 -10.20
C LYS A 21 -2.50 10.15 -11.55
N ARG A 22 -2.87 8.89 -11.84
CA ARG A 22 -3.53 8.51 -13.09
C ARG A 22 -5.02 8.23 -12.91
N TYR A 23 -5.42 7.76 -11.72
CA TYR A 23 -6.78 7.31 -11.43
C TYR A 23 -7.22 7.78 -10.03
N PRO A 24 -8.54 7.88 -9.76
CA PRO A 24 -9.03 8.17 -8.41
C PRO A 24 -8.53 7.11 -7.43
N GLU A 25 -7.67 7.51 -6.49
CA GLU A 25 -6.99 6.62 -5.54
C GLU A 25 -7.97 5.77 -4.74
N ASN A 26 -7.51 4.56 -4.35
CA ASN A 26 -8.24 3.68 -3.46
C ASN A 26 -9.67 3.31 -3.96
N THR A 27 -9.84 3.19 -5.27
CA THR A 27 -11.13 2.80 -5.90
C THR A 27 -10.99 1.53 -6.73
N LEU A 28 -12.07 0.78 -6.89
CA LEU A 28 -12.10 -0.37 -7.82
C LEU A 28 -11.74 0.04 -9.25
N TYR A 29 -12.11 1.26 -9.67
CA TYR A 29 -11.75 1.79 -10.96
C TYR A 29 -10.22 1.88 -11.13
N ALA A 30 -9.51 2.46 -10.16
CA ALA A 30 -8.05 2.57 -10.17
C ALA A 30 -7.39 1.18 -10.16
N PHE A 31 -7.84 0.29 -9.30
CA PHE A 31 -7.30 -1.07 -9.17
C PHE A 31 -7.48 -1.89 -10.44
N GLU A 32 -8.64 -1.83 -11.09
CA GLU A 32 -8.84 -2.49 -12.38
C GLU A 32 -7.88 -1.98 -13.46
N ARG A 33 -7.63 -0.65 -13.51
CA ARG A 33 -6.67 -0.06 -14.45
C ARG A 33 -5.25 -0.49 -14.14
N ALA A 34 -4.84 -0.45 -12.88
CA ALA A 34 -3.53 -0.93 -12.47
C ALA A 34 -3.27 -2.38 -12.89
N VAL A 35 -4.25 -3.26 -12.67
CA VAL A 35 -4.13 -4.68 -13.01
C VAL A 35 -4.24 -4.94 -14.50
N ARG A 36 -5.32 -4.48 -15.15
CA ARG A 36 -5.63 -4.87 -16.52
C ARG A 36 -4.85 -4.11 -17.59
N VAL A 37 -4.48 -2.85 -17.30
CA VAL A 37 -3.78 -1.99 -18.27
C VAL A 37 -2.28 -1.97 -18.02
N HIS A 38 -1.88 -1.89 -16.76
CA HIS A 38 -0.47 -1.74 -16.41
C HIS A 38 0.20 -3.03 -15.93
N GLY A 39 -0.58 -4.09 -15.65
CA GLY A 39 -0.05 -5.39 -15.24
C GLY A 39 0.73 -5.31 -13.94
N THR A 40 0.19 -4.59 -12.94
CA THR A 40 0.80 -4.47 -11.62
C THR A 40 0.96 -5.84 -10.96
N ASP A 41 2.08 -6.05 -10.29
CA ASP A 41 2.36 -7.29 -9.54
C ASP A 41 1.63 -7.30 -8.18
N MET A 42 1.41 -6.10 -7.62
CA MET A 42 0.78 -5.91 -6.33
C MET A 42 0.04 -4.57 -6.28
N LEU A 43 -1.14 -4.54 -5.65
CA LEU A 43 -1.80 -3.30 -5.28
C LEU A 43 -1.43 -2.94 -3.85
N GLU A 44 -1.16 -1.66 -3.64
CA GLU A 44 -1.11 -1.08 -2.32
C GLU A 44 -2.39 -0.30 -2.07
N LEU A 45 -2.92 -0.33 -0.84
CA LEU A 45 -4.17 0.30 -0.43
C LEU A 45 -4.25 0.52 1.08
N ASP A 46 -5.05 1.53 1.45
CA ASP A 46 -5.25 1.97 2.84
C ASP A 46 -6.66 1.64 3.31
N VAL A 47 -6.83 1.29 4.58
CA VAL A 47 -8.15 0.95 5.13
C VAL A 47 -8.49 1.69 6.41
N HIS A 48 -9.79 2.02 6.52
CA HIS A 48 -10.46 2.53 7.71
C HIS A 48 -11.72 1.72 8.00
N ALA A 49 -12.36 1.96 9.14
CA ALA A 49 -13.70 1.45 9.44
C ALA A 49 -14.75 2.57 9.45
N THR A 50 -15.94 2.26 8.94
CA THR A 50 -17.12 3.12 9.07
C THR A 50 -17.70 3.06 10.48
N LYS A 51 -18.67 3.95 10.77
CA LYS A 51 -19.41 3.97 12.04
C LYS A 51 -20.08 2.63 12.41
N ASP A 52 -20.49 1.86 11.43
CA ASP A 52 -21.13 0.54 11.59
C ASP A 52 -20.15 -0.62 11.37
N GLY A 53 -18.83 -0.37 11.44
CA GLY A 53 -17.76 -1.38 11.46
C GLY A 53 -17.45 -2.00 10.10
N VAL A 54 -17.89 -1.42 8.99
CA VAL A 54 -17.52 -1.91 7.65
C VAL A 54 -16.13 -1.41 7.30
N VAL A 55 -15.21 -2.31 6.96
CA VAL A 55 -13.87 -1.97 6.50
C VAL A 55 -13.91 -1.46 5.07
N VAL A 56 -13.48 -0.23 4.86
CA VAL A 56 -13.50 0.49 3.58
C VAL A 56 -12.11 0.93 3.18
N VAL A 57 -11.90 1.14 1.86
CA VAL A 57 -10.59 1.50 1.32
C VAL A 57 -10.51 3.00 1.09
N ALA A 58 -9.72 3.68 1.91
CA ALA A 58 -9.49 5.11 1.85
C ALA A 58 -8.21 5.46 2.62
N HIS A 59 -7.47 6.49 2.17
CA HIS A 59 -6.25 6.91 2.86
C HIS A 59 -6.54 7.85 4.03
N ASP A 60 -7.35 8.89 3.78
CA ASP A 60 -7.58 9.94 4.78
C ASP A 60 -8.68 9.53 5.77
N ALA A 61 -8.52 9.94 7.00
CA ALA A 61 -9.57 9.82 8.02
C ALA A 61 -10.79 10.72 7.74
N THR A 62 -10.68 11.63 6.76
CA THR A 62 -11.74 12.58 6.39
C THR A 62 -12.04 12.54 4.89
N LEU A 63 -13.18 13.07 4.48
CA LEU A 63 -13.78 12.84 3.16
C LEU A 63 -13.42 13.90 2.11
N GLU A 64 -12.97 15.08 2.54
CA GLU A 64 -12.91 16.30 1.74
C GLU A 64 -11.98 16.22 0.53
N ARG A 65 -10.85 15.54 0.65
CA ARG A 65 -9.83 15.53 -0.42
C ARG A 65 -10.24 14.70 -1.64
N CYS A 66 -10.88 13.58 -1.42
CA CYS A 66 -11.17 12.61 -2.48
C CYS A 66 -12.64 12.58 -2.91
N THR A 67 -13.57 13.06 -2.05
CA THR A 67 -15.01 12.91 -2.29
C THR A 67 -15.75 14.23 -2.28
N ASP A 68 -17.05 14.18 -2.61
CA ASP A 68 -18.01 15.28 -2.41
C ASP A 68 -18.58 15.36 -0.98
N GLY A 69 -18.12 14.47 -0.07
CA GLY A 69 -18.48 14.47 1.34
C GLY A 69 -17.57 15.35 2.19
N THR A 70 -17.96 15.55 3.46
CA THR A 70 -17.21 16.32 4.45
C THR A 70 -17.21 15.63 5.81
N GLY A 71 -16.16 15.88 6.60
CA GLY A 71 -16.03 15.36 7.96
C GLY A 71 -15.38 13.98 8.06
N PRO A 72 -15.32 13.43 9.27
CA PRO A 72 -14.66 12.16 9.52
C PRO A 72 -15.36 10.98 8.85
N LEU A 73 -14.61 10.14 8.13
CA LEU A 73 -15.10 8.91 7.49
C LEU A 73 -15.82 8.01 8.51
N LYS A 74 -15.24 7.83 9.69
CA LYS A 74 -15.80 7.00 10.77
C LYS A 74 -17.10 7.51 11.38
N ALA A 75 -17.54 8.71 11.04
CA ALA A 75 -18.84 9.23 11.47
C ALA A 75 -19.99 8.74 10.59
N LEU A 76 -19.71 8.21 9.41
CA LEU A 76 -20.71 7.72 8.45
C LEU A 76 -20.84 6.20 8.53
N THR A 77 -22.07 5.71 8.33
CA THR A 77 -22.35 4.30 8.04
C THR A 77 -21.95 3.96 6.61
N TRP A 78 -21.72 2.68 6.32
CA TRP A 78 -21.49 2.22 4.95
C TRP A 78 -22.59 2.69 3.99
N ARG A 79 -23.86 2.65 4.42
CA ARG A 79 -24.99 3.07 3.61
C ARG A 79 -24.92 4.55 3.21
N GLU A 80 -24.32 5.39 4.03
CA GLU A 80 -24.10 6.80 3.75
C GLU A 80 -22.88 6.99 2.87
N LEU A 81 -21.75 6.34 3.23
CA LEU A 81 -20.46 6.46 2.55
C LEU A 81 -20.51 6.01 1.07
N GLN A 82 -21.23 4.91 0.76
CA GLN A 82 -21.33 4.37 -0.60
C GLN A 82 -22.00 5.31 -1.62
N ARG A 83 -22.61 6.42 -1.15
CA ARG A 83 -23.27 7.41 -2.02
C ARG A 83 -22.34 8.52 -2.47
N LEU A 84 -21.16 8.60 -1.87
CA LEU A 84 -20.17 9.63 -2.17
C LEU A 84 -19.44 9.31 -3.48
N ASP A 85 -19.08 10.36 -4.19
CA ASP A 85 -18.29 10.29 -5.41
C ASP A 85 -16.80 10.40 -5.08
N ALA A 86 -16.08 9.28 -5.09
CA ALA A 86 -14.64 9.22 -4.82
C ALA A 86 -13.76 9.75 -5.98
N ALA A 87 -14.37 10.19 -7.08
CA ALA A 87 -13.70 10.87 -8.18
C ALA A 87 -14.03 12.36 -8.26
N PHE A 88 -14.72 12.91 -7.26
CA PHE A 88 -15.29 14.27 -7.32
C PHE A 88 -14.25 15.34 -7.58
N HIS A 89 -13.08 15.27 -6.93
CA HIS A 89 -11.99 16.22 -7.08
C HIS A 89 -10.86 15.73 -8.01
N PHE A 90 -10.95 14.47 -8.49
CA PHE A 90 -9.85 13.85 -9.22
C PHE A 90 -9.61 14.53 -10.57
N THR A 91 -8.36 14.98 -10.75
CA THR A 91 -7.82 15.45 -12.04
C THR A 91 -6.58 14.60 -12.37
N PRO A 92 -6.54 13.88 -13.50
CA PRO A 92 -5.38 13.07 -13.85
C PRO A 92 -4.15 13.94 -14.14
N LEU A 93 -2.97 13.44 -13.78
CA LEU A 93 -1.70 14.14 -14.04
C LEU A 93 -1.55 14.48 -15.53
N GLY A 94 -1.27 15.75 -15.83
CA GLY A 94 -1.17 16.27 -17.19
C GLY A 94 -2.52 16.48 -17.89
N GLY A 95 -3.63 16.17 -17.23
CA GLY A 95 -4.99 16.41 -17.70
C GLY A 95 -5.59 17.71 -17.17
N SER A 96 -6.85 17.93 -17.51
CA SER A 96 -7.63 19.07 -17.02
C SER A 96 -9.04 18.64 -16.64
N GLY A 97 -9.61 19.37 -15.64
CA GLY A 97 -10.96 19.09 -15.14
C GLY A 97 -11.08 17.76 -14.40
N THR A 98 -12.33 17.35 -14.17
CA THR A 98 -12.67 16.15 -13.38
C THR A 98 -13.45 15.14 -14.23
N PRO A 99 -12.79 14.38 -15.11
CA PRO A 99 -13.46 13.58 -16.15
C PRO A 99 -14.29 12.42 -15.60
N LEU A 100 -14.04 12.00 -14.36
CA LEU A 100 -14.71 10.88 -13.71
C LEU A 100 -15.75 11.33 -12.66
N ARG A 101 -15.88 12.63 -12.42
CA ARG A 101 -16.92 13.17 -11.52
C ARG A 101 -18.31 12.76 -11.98
N GLY A 102 -19.12 12.24 -11.06
CA GLY A 102 -20.48 11.79 -11.33
C GLY A 102 -20.59 10.53 -12.18
N ARG A 103 -19.50 9.77 -12.32
CA ARG A 103 -19.47 8.52 -13.11
C ARG A 103 -19.64 7.25 -12.26
N GLY A 104 -20.06 7.39 -11.01
CA GLY A 104 -20.32 6.26 -10.12
C GLY A 104 -19.05 5.61 -9.55
N VAL A 105 -17.95 6.35 -9.46
CA VAL A 105 -16.73 5.89 -8.80
C VAL A 105 -16.88 6.16 -7.30
N GLY A 106 -17.06 5.12 -6.51
CA GLY A 106 -17.24 5.22 -5.06
C GLY A 106 -16.06 4.65 -4.27
N ILE A 107 -16.07 4.88 -2.95
CA ILE A 107 -15.17 4.23 -1.99
C ILE A 107 -15.57 2.75 -1.92
N PRO A 108 -14.69 1.78 -2.14
CA PRO A 108 -15.03 0.36 -2.05
C PRO A 108 -14.92 -0.16 -0.61
N ARG A 109 -15.61 -1.25 -0.30
CA ARG A 109 -15.30 -2.06 0.87
C ARG A 109 -14.06 -2.92 0.57
N LEU A 110 -13.29 -3.24 1.59
CA LEU A 110 -12.15 -4.15 1.42
C LEU A 110 -12.59 -5.52 0.88
N VAL A 111 -13.73 -6.04 1.35
CA VAL A 111 -14.26 -7.34 0.87
C VAL A 111 -14.55 -7.32 -0.64
N ASP A 112 -14.98 -6.20 -1.20
CA ASP A 112 -15.23 -6.06 -2.64
C ASP A 112 -13.91 -6.07 -3.43
N VAL A 113 -12.85 -5.45 -2.90
CA VAL A 113 -11.50 -5.50 -3.49
C VAL A 113 -10.92 -6.91 -3.44
N LEU A 114 -11.03 -7.59 -2.29
CA LEU A 114 -10.60 -8.98 -2.14
C LEU A 114 -11.27 -9.92 -3.12
N ALA A 115 -12.57 -9.73 -3.36
CA ALA A 115 -13.37 -10.53 -4.29
C ALA A 115 -13.07 -10.21 -5.76
N ALA A 116 -12.82 -8.92 -6.09
CA ALA A 116 -12.52 -8.49 -7.46
C ALA A 116 -11.15 -8.98 -7.96
N PHE A 117 -10.19 -9.19 -7.06
CA PHE A 117 -8.81 -9.55 -7.39
C PHE A 117 -8.33 -10.79 -6.59
N PRO A 118 -8.94 -11.99 -6.80
CA PRO A 118 -8.72 -13.15 -5.93
C PRO A 118 -7.31 -13.74 -6.02
N GLY A 119 -6.58 -13.50 -7.10
CA GLY A 119 -5.21 -14.03 -7.31
C GLY A 119 -4.11 -13.00 -7.12
N LEU A 120 -4.46 -11.74 -6.84
CA LEU A 120 -3.49 -10.66 -6.76
C LEU A 120 -2.96 -10.49 -5.33
N ARG A 121 -1.70 -10.15 -5.20
CA ARG A 121 -1.11 -9.75 -3.92
C ARG A 121 -1.51 -8.33 -3.57
N LEU A 122 -1.81 -8.10 -2.30
CA LEU A 122 -2.20 -6.81 -1.77
C LEU A 122 -1.27 -6.42 -0.63
N ASN A 123 -0.85 -5.16 -0.63
CA ASN A 123 -0.23 -4.50 0.51
C ASN A 123 -1.31 -3.61 1.15
N VAL A 124 -1.68 -3.89 2.38
CA VAL A 124 -2.82 -3.29 3.05
C VAL A 124 -2.35 -2.56 4.30
N GLU A 125 -2.46 -1.23 4.29
CA GLU A 125 -2.16 -0.41 5.45
C GLU A 125 -3.43 -0.13 6.28
N LEU A 126 -3.39 -0.51 7.57
CA LEU A 126 -4.41 -0.14 8.54
C LEU A 126 -4.10 1.23 9.13
N LYS A 127 -4.95 2.22 8.83
CA LYS A 127 -4.71 3.63 9.19
C LYS A 127 -5.21 4.00 10.60
N ASP A 128 -6.13 3.23 11.17
CA ASP A 128 -6.85 3.59 12.39
C ASP A 128 -7.02 2.37 13.32
N ALA A 129 -6.70 2.54 14.60
CA ALA A 129 -6.87 1.51 15.62
C ALA A 129 -8.34 1.07 15.80
N ASP A 130 -9.30 1.98 15.56
CA ASP A 130 -10.72 1.68 15.64
C ASP A 130 -11.13 0.62 14.58
N ALA A 131 -10.38 0.50 13.47
CA ALA A 131 -10.64 -0.47 12.42
C ALA A 131 -10.06 -1.87 12.71
N LEU A 132 -9.15 -2.01 13.69
CA LEU A 132 -8.35 -3.23 13.88
C LEU A 132 -9.19 -4.49 14.07
N GLY A 133 -10.14 -4.45 15.01
CA GLY A 133 -11.00 -5.63 15.28
C GLY A 133 -11.81 -6.04 14.05
N HIS A 134 -12.46 -5.08 13.40
CA HIS A 134 -13.26 -5.31 12.20
C HIS A 134 -12.43 -5.83 11.02
N PHE A 135 -11.20 -5.29 10.87
CA PHE A 135 -10.26 -5.74 9.84
C PHE A 135 -9.80 -7.18 10.08
N VAL A 136 -9.40 -7.52 11.32
CA VAL A 136 -8.95 -8.86 11.69
C VAL A 136 -10.05 -9.89 11.45
N ASP A 137 -11.27 -9.60 11.87
CA ASP A 137 -12.42 -10.51 11.68
C ASP A 137 -12.71 -10.71 10.18
N LEU A 138 -12.77 -9.63 9.40
CA LEU A 138 -13.00 -9.70 7.95
C LEU A 138 -11.92 -10.54 7.25
N VAL A 139 -10.65 -10.30 7.58
CA VAL A 139 -9.53 -11.00 6.93
C VAL A 139 -9.52 -12.49 7.28
N ARG A 140 -9.81 -12.84 8.52
CA ARG A 140 -9.93 -14.27 8.95
C ARG A 140 -11.05 -15.00 8.22
N GLU A 141 -12.15 -14.32 7.96
CA GLU A 141 -13.33 -14.93 7.33
C GLU A 141 -13.27 -14.97 5.81
N SER A 142 -12.63 -13.97 5.17
CA SER A 142 -12.81 -13.70 3.75
C SER A 142 -11.54 -13.73 2.92
N ALA A 143 -10.35 -13.85 3.54
CA ALA A 143 -9.11 -13.67 2.82
C ALA A 143 -8.17 -14.86 2.88
N ASP A 144 -7.46 -15.09 1.78
CA ASP A 144 -6.26 -15.89 1.76
C ASP A 144 -5.08 -15.06 2.28
N LEU A 145 -4.65 -15.31 3.51
CA LEU A 145 -3.53 -14.60 4.15
C LEU A 145 -2.23 -14.70 3.35
N SER A 146 -2.05 -15.76 2.56
CA SER A 146 -0.82 -15.96 1.78
C SER A 146 -0.58 -14.88 0.72
N ARG A 147 -1.64 -14.12 0.36
CA ARG A 147 -1.57 -13.04 -0.62
C ARG A 147 -1.64 -11.64 -0.02
N LEU A 148 -1.65 -11.52 1.31
CA LEU A 148 -1.72 -10.24 2.01
C LEU A 148 -0.39 -9.90 2.69
N CYS A 149 0.13 -8.70 2.41
CA CYS A 149 1.08 -7.98 3.24
C CYS A 149 0.30 -6.95 4.03
N ILE A 150 0.37 -6.99 5.34
CA ILE A 150 -0.49 -6.20 6.23
C ILE A 150 0.39 -5.44 7.22
N GLY A 151 0.07 -4.20 7.50
CA GLY A 151 0.76 -3.44 8.52
C GLY A 151 0.12 -2.10 8.80
N SER A 152 0.83 -1.29 9.53
CA SER A 152 0.51 0.10 9.83
C SER A 152 1.81 0.85 10.09
N GLU A 153 1.85 2.14 9.75
CA GLU A 153 2.94 3.02 10.18
C GLU A 153 2.94 3.21 11.70
N GLN A 154 1.80 3.02 12.37
CA GLN A 154 1.66 3.13 13.83
C GLN A 154 2.13 1.83 14.50
N ASP A 155 3.20 1.91 15.31
CA ASP A 155 3.82 0.74 15.95
C ASP A 155 2.83 -0.09 16.77
N ALA A 156 1.96 0.54 17.55
CA ALA A 156 0.97 -0.16 18.36
C ALA A 156 0.01 -1.00 17.50
N ILE A 157 -0.44 -0.49 16.35
CA ILE A 157 -1.31 -1.23 15.43
C ILE A 157 -0.51 -2.35 14.74
N GLY A 158 0.71 -2.06 14.29
CA GLY A 158 1.59 -3.06 13.66
C GLY A 158 1.86 -4.25 14.59
N ASP A 159 2.18 -3.99 15.84
CA ASP A 159 2.41 -5.03 16.86
C ASP A 159 1.16 -5.88 17.11
N GLU A 160 -0.01 -5.26 17.23
CA GLU A 160 -1.27 -5.99 17.43
C GLU A 160 -1.64 -6.85 16.20
N LEU A 161 -1.41 -6.34 14.98
CA LEU A 161 -1.64 -7.10 13.74
C LEU A 161 -0.78 -8.36 13.65
N THR A 162 0.51 -8.28 14.04
CA THR A 162 1.39 -9.47 14.03
C THR A 162 0.91 -10.53 15.01
N GLY A 163 0.38 -10.14 16.17
CA GLY A 163 -0.21 -11.05 17.14
C GLY A 163 -1.56 -11.63 16.69
N ALA A 164 -2.39 -10.81 16.07
CA ALA A 164 -3.72 -11.23 15.62
C ALA A 164 -3.68 -12.09 14.34
N LEU A 165 -2.76 -11.83 13.42
CA LEU A 165 -2.67 -12.49 12.11
C LEU A 165 -1.25 -13.04 11.84
N PRO A 166 -0.74 -13.95 12.68
CA PRO A 166 0.67 -14.40 12.59
C PRO A 166 1.00 -15.18 11.31
N GLY A 167 0.00 -15.56 10.52
CA GLY A 167 0.21 -16.23 9.22
C GLY A 167 0.30 -15.28 8.03
N ALA A 168 0.08 -13.97 8.23
CA ALA A 168 0.21 -12.97 7.17
C ALA A 168 1.65 -12.48 7.04
N CYS A 169 1.98 -11.91 5.89
CA CYS A 169 3.17 -11.09 5.73
C CYS A 169 2.95 -9.74 6.41
N HIS A 170 3.93 -9.23 7.15
CA HIS A 170 3.82 -7.94 7.82
C HIS A 170 4.94 -7.00 7.40
N PHE A 171 4.61 -5.73 7.14
CA PHE A 171 5.61 -4.69 6.97
C PHE A 171 5.94 -4.00 8.30
N PHE A 172 7.15 -3.44 8.38
CA PHE A 172 7.65 -2.75 9.56
C PHE A 172 6.89 -1.46 9.84
N PRO A 173 6.40 -1.22 11.07
CA PRO A 173 5.89 0.08 11.48
C PRO A 173 7.04 1.09 11.65
N ALA A 174 6.71 2.38 11.79
CA ALA A 174 7.65 3.48 11.63
C ALA A 174 8.91 3.39 12.51
N ASN A 175 8.76 3.19 13.84
CA ASN A 175 9.92 3.16 14.73
C ASN A 175 10.76 1.87 14.55
N ALA A 176 10.11 0.72 14.32
CA ALA A 176 10.82 -0.52 14.06
C ALA A 176 11.60 -0.44 12.73
N LEU A 177 11.00 0.17 11.69
CA LEU A 177 11.67 0.45 10.42
C LEU A 177 12.87 1.37 10.61
N ALA A 178 12.69 2.49 11.30
CA ALA A 178 13.76 3.44 11.57
C ALA A 178 14.93 2.78 12.33
N SER A 179 14.62 2.00 13.37
CA SER A 179 15.63 1.27 14.15
C SER A 179 16.43 0.30 13.28
N PHE A 180 15.76 -0.45 12.40
CA PHE A 180 16.43 -1.35 11.46
C PHE A 180 17.37 -0.59 10.51
N VAL A 181 16.87 0.51 9.91
CA VAL A 181 17.65 1.33 8.96
C VAL A 181 18.85 1.96 9.64
N PHE A 182 18.67 2.57 10.83
CA PHE A 182 19.78 3.22 11.57
C PHE A 182 20.86 2.22 11.98
N ALA A 183 20.50 1.03 12.45
CA ALA A 183 21.47 0.00 12.77
C ALA A 183 22.32 -0.37 11.55
N VAL A 184 21.71 -0.59 10.38
CA VAL A 184 22.45 -0.87 9.14
C VAL A 184 23.37 0.29 8.76
N LYS A 185 22.87 1.54 8.82
CA LYS A 185 23.69 2.74 8.50
C LYS A 185 24.86 2.96 9.47
N ALA A 186 24.71 2.53 10.72
CA ALA A 186 25.80 2.53 11.71
C ALA A 186 26.79 1.37 11.55
N GLY A 187 26.57 0.45 10.61
CA GLY A 187 27.36 -0.78 10.46
C GLY A 187 27.08 -1.80 11.55
N GLU A 188 25.97 -1.66 12.25
CA GLU A 188 25.53 -2.55 13.32
C GLU A 188 24.58 -3.63 12.79
N THR A 189 24.39 -4.68 13.58
CA THR A 189 23.40 -5.71 13.31
C THR A 189 22.02 -5.22 13.74
N PRO A 190 21.05 -5.07 12.83
CA PRO A 190 19.69 -4.70 13.22
C PRO A 190 19.06 -5.72 14.16
N ASP A 191 18.40 -5.24 15.21
CA ASP A 191 17.52 -6.07 16.03
C ASP A 191 16.28 -6.45 15.23
N ASP A 192 15.96 -7.74 15.19
CA ASP A 192 14.89 -8.28 14.36
C ASP A 192 14.36 -9.57 14.98
N ASP A 193 13.18 -9.50 15.56
CA ASP A 193 12.47 -10.63 16.17
C ASP A 193 11.73 -11.52 15.16
N GLY A 194 11.82 -11.21 13.88
CA GLY A 194 11.22 -11.99 12.80
C GLY A 194 9.75 -11.72 12.52
N ARG A 195 9.08 -10.85 13.28
CA ARG A 195 7.65 -10.55 13.09
C ARG A 195 7.37 -9.83 11.78
N TYR A 196 8.27 -8.96 11.35
CA TYR A 196 8.11 -8.16 10.15
C TYR A 196 8.97 -8.71 9.01
N SER A 197 8.45 -8.67 7.80
CA SER A 197 9.10 -9.23 6.61
C SER A 197 9.40 -8.19 5.52
N VAL A 198 8.78 -7.01 5.59
CA VAL A 198 8.85 -5.99 4.53
C VAL A 198 9.24 -4.64 5.11
N LEU A 199 10.29 -4.06 4.56
CA LEU A 199 10.65 -2.68 4.76
C LEU A 199 9.93 -1.85 3.68
N ASP A 200 8.76 -1.31 4.01
CA ASP A 200 8.05 -0.34 3.18
C ASP A 200 8.51 1.06 3.59
N MET A 201 9.39 1.68 2.81
CA MET A 201 10.04 2.90 3.24
C MET A 201 9.96 4.03 2.20
N PRO A 202 9.97 5.30 2.65
CA PRO A 202 9.99 6.42 1.73
C PRO A 202 11.28 6.41 0.90
N TYR A 203 11.21 6.92 -0.35
CA TYR A 203 12.37 7.12 -1.20
C TYR A 203 13.37 8.09 -0.54
N GLU A 204 12.85 9.14 0.08
CA GLU A 204 13.65 10.11 0.83
C GLU A 204 12.96 10.52 2.13
N TRP A 205 13.74 10.90 3.10
CA TRP A 205 13.29 11.48 4.36
C TRP A 205 14.04 12.77 4.62
N GLU A 206 13.33 13.88 4.85
CA GLU A 206 13.92 15.22 5.06
C GLU A 206 14.93 15.63 3.96
N GLY A 207 14.66 15.26 2.71
CA GLY A 207 15.52 15.59 1.56
C GLY A 207 16.73 14.65 1.39
N LEU A 208 16.84 13.59 2.18
CA LEU A 208 17.90 12.60 2.08
C LEU A 208 17.35 11.26 1.57
N VAL A 209 17.98 10.67 0.57
CA VAL A 209 17.69 9.30 0.12
C VAL A 209 18.07 8.34 1.24
N VAL A 210 17.07 7.62 1.79
CA VAL A 210 17.26 6.82 3.00
C VAL A 210 17.59 5.36 2.73
N PHE A 211 17.48 4.89 1.50
CA PHE A 211 17.89 3.54 1.10
C PHE A 211 19.14 3.58 0.21
N ASP A 212 19.84 2.47 0.14
CA ASP A 212 20.97 2.23 -0.75
C ASP A 212 21.17 0.72 -0.99
N ALA A 213 22.17 0.37 -1.79
CA ALA A 213 22.50 -1.01 -2.11
C ALA A 213 22.93 -1.83 -0.88
N GLU A 214 23.50 -1.19 0.14
CA GLU A 214 23.89 -1.88 1.37
C GLU A 214 22.65 -2.26 2.18
N LEU A 215 21.73 -1.33 2.37
CA LEU A 215 20.46 -1.61 3.08
C LEU A 215 19.67 -2.71 2.36
N ALA A 216 19.55 -2.64 1.02
CA ALA A 216 18.88 -3.66 0.23
C ALA A 216 19.56 -5.04 0.41
N ARG A 217 20.89 -5.10 0.37
CA ARG A 217 21.65 -6.33 0.58
C ARG A 217 21.49 -6.89 2.00
N VAL A 218 21.55 -6.04 3.03
CA VAL A 218 21.36 -6.47 4.42
C VAL A 218 19.95 -6.97 4.64
N ALA A 219 18.92 -6.25 4.17
CA ALA A 219 17.54 -6.70 4.24
C ALA A 219 17.37 -8.07 3.59
N ALA A 220 17.83 -8.23 2.35
CA ALA A 220 17.75 -9.50 1.62
C ALA A 220 18.50 -10.66 2.35
N SER A 221 19.68 -10.41 2.92
CA SER A 221 20.44 -11.41 3.67
C SER A 221 19.72 -11.91 4.93
N ARG A 222 18.79 -11.09 5.45
CA ARG A 222 17.92 -11.42 6.59
C ARG A 222 16.54 -11.94 6.16
N GLY A 223 16.37 -12.22 4.87
CA GLY A 223 15.08 -12.69 4.33
C GLY A 223 13.98 -11.63 4.30
N LYS A 224 14.33 -10.35 4.40
CA LYS A 224 13.41 -9.23 4.32
C LYS A 224 13.29 -8.74 2.87
N TRP A 225 12.16 -8.12 2.56
CA TRP A 225 11.87 -7.46 1.28
C TRP A 225 11.87 -5.96 1.48
N LEU A 226 12.49 -5.21 0.58
CA LEU A 226 12.56 -3.75 0.68
C LEU A 226 11.78 -3.14 -0.49
N ASN A 227 10.70 -2.42 -0.19
CA ASN A 227 9.99 -1.59 -1.15
C ASN A 227 10.26 -0.12 -0.87
N VAL A 228 10.16 0.70 -1.90
CA VAL A 228 10.27 2.16 -1.79
C VAL A 228 9.02 2.85 -2.32
N TRP A 229 8.55 3.88 -1.58
CA TRP A 229 7.39 4.71 -1.92
C TRP A 229 7.67 6.21 -1.70
N THR A 230 6.97 7.14 -2.28
CA THR A 230 6.25 7.00 -3.57
C THR A 230 7.17 7.51 -4.66
N VAL A 231 7.49 6.65 -5.63
CA VAL A 231 8.51 6.93 -6.65
C VAL A 231 7.83 7.09 -8.00
N ASP A 232 7.81 8.32 -8.51
CA ASP A 232 7.13 8.68 -9.76
C ASP A 232 8.06 9.18 -10.87
N ASP A 233 9.27 9.59 -10.50
CA ASP A 233 10.28 10.03 -11.46
C ASP A 233 11.04 8.85 -12.07
N PRO A 234 11.16 8.73 -13.40
CA PRO A 234 11.84 7.61 -14.05
C PRO A 234 13.33 7.48 -13.68
N ALA A 235 14.01 8.57 -13.32
CA ALA A 235 15.41 8.50 -12.91
C ALA A 235 15.51 7.93 -11.50
N GLN A 236 14.61 8.32 -10.60
CA GLN A 236 14.50 7.75 -9.25
C GLN A 236 14.11 6.26 -9.30
N MET A 237 13.18 5.86 -10.19
CA MET A 237 12.85 4.44 -10.41
C MET A 237 14.08 3.63 -10.81
N ARG A 238 14.86 4.12 -11.78
CA ARG A 238 16.10 3.46 -12.20
C ARG A 238 17.16 3.40 -11.10
N ALA A 239 17.28 4.46 -10.28
CA ALA A 239 18.18 4.47 -9.13
C ALA A 239 17.77 3.42 -8.09
N ALA A 240 16.49 3.30 -7.78
CA ALA A 240 15.95 2.28 -6.88
C ALA A 240 16.22 0.85 -7.40
N ILE A 241 16.01 0.61 -8.70
CA ILE A 241 16.34 -0.67 -9.35
C ILE A 241 17.83 -0.99 -9.22
N ALA A 242 18.69 -0.01 -9.50
CA ALA A 242 20.16 -0.17 -9.41
C ALA A 242 20.62 -0.44 -7.98
N ALA A 243 19.94 0.09 -6.97
CA ALA A 243 20.19 -0.22 -5.56
C ALA A 243 19.71 -1.61 -5.14
N GLY A 244 18.93 -2.30 -5.96
CA GLY A 244 18.47 -3.66 -5.70
C GLY A 244 17.24 -3.74 -4.79
N VAL A 245 16.34 -2.74 -4.84
CA VAL A 245 15.08 -2.79 -4.10
C VAL A 245 14.19 -3.93 -4.59
N GLY A 246 13.38 -4.47 -3.67
CA GLY A 246 12.45 -5.55 -3.97
C GLY A 246 11.19 -5.10 -4.72
N GLY A 247 10.76 -3.85 -4.50
CA GLY A 247 9.57 -3.30 -5.16
C GLY A 247 9.58 -1.77 -5.19
N ILE A 248 8.84 -1.23 -6.13
CA ILE A 248 8.63 0.22 -6.30
C ILE A 248 7.14 0.49 -6.26
N MET A 249 6.71 1.32 -5.29
CA MET A 249 5.34 1.83 -5.21
C MET A 249 5.25 3.17 -5.90
N THR A 250 4.31 3.31 -6.83
CA THR A 250 4.18 4.49 -7.69
C THR A 250 2.74 4.92 -7.90
N ASP A 251 2.54 6.22 -8.03
CA ASP A 251 1.28 6.84 -8.46
C ASP A 251 1.12 6.89 -10.00
N VAL A 252 2.18 6.54 -10.74
CA VAL A 252 2.23 6.56 -12.21
C VAL A 252 2.60 5.17 -12.77
N PRO A 253 1.69 4.18 -12.65
CA PRO A 253 1.99 2.79 -12.99
C PRO A 253 2.38 2.57 -14.46
N ASP A 254 1.91 3.40 -15.37
CA ASP A 254 2.32 3.43 -16.77
C ASP A 254 3.83 3.72 -16.92
N VAL A 255 4.34 4.70 -16.19
CA VAL A 255 5.76 5.09 -16.22
C VAL A 255 6.64 3.97 -15.66
N LEU A 256 6.25 3.38 -14.53
CA LEU A 256 7.01 2.27 -13.95
C LEU A 256 7.00 1.06 -14.89
N ARG A 257 5.90 0.77 -15.56
CA ARG A 257 5.82 -0.29 -16.57
C ARG A 257 6.82 -0.09 -17.71
N GLU A 258 6.95 1.15 -18.20
CA GLU A 258 7.92 1.50 -19.24
C GLU A 258 9.37 1.33 -18.74
N VAL A 259 9.66 1.76 -17.52
CA VAL A 259 11.00 1.65 -16.91
C VAL A 259 11.41 0.18 -16.70
N LEU A 260 10.47 -0.68 -16.29
CA LEU A 260 10.72 -2.11 -16.08
C LEU A 260 10.83 -2.90 -17.38
N GLY A 261 10.24 -2.40 -18.49
CA GLY A 261 10.22 -3.08 -19.77
C GLY A 261 9.29 -4.31 -19.84
N PRO A 262 9.37 -5.08 -20.93
CA PRO A 262 8.60 -6.32 -21.07
C PRO A 262 8.99 -7.35 -20.01
N ARG A 263 8.00 -7.98 -19.39
CA ARG A 263 8.14 -9.06 -18.39
C ARG A 263 7.35 -10.29 -18.83
#